data_7bdddbb06065fb5da5a857e877121625
#
_entry.id   7bdddbb06065fb5da5a857e877121625
#
_cell.length_a   1.000
_cell.length_b   1.000
_cell.length_c   1.000
_cell.angle_alpha   90.00
_cell.angle_beta   90.00
_cell.angle_gamma   90.00
#
_symmetry.space_group_name_H-M   'P 1'
#
loop_
_entity.id
_entity.type
_entity.pdbx_description
1 polymer ?
#
loop_
_entity_poly.entity_id
_entity_poly.type
_entity_poly.pdbx_seq_one_letter_code
_entity_poly.pdbx_strand_id
1 'polypeptide(L)'
;MKKPTLVRLDEAGAALLLVEIGDDMSAFGTPERLASWAGVCSGNNESAGKKKTGKTRKGNPYVRRILCEASNAASRTQCRLQDMFKGLLIRRGRKRAIFALAHKILKIVFLLIERGDYYRDATVDYEKLSVQRNAPRWIKTLKKYGYIAA
;
A
#
# COMPACT_ATOMS: atom_id res chain seq x y z
N MET A 1 -2.67 1.83 -27.86
CA MET A 1 -3.19 0.96 -26.76
C MET A 1 -2.26 1.09 -25.55
N LYS A 2 -2.68 1.74 -24.48
CA LYS A 2 -1.90 1.76 -23.23
C LYS A 2 -2.01 0.38 -22.59
N LYS A 3 -0.89 -0.34 -22.45
CA LYS A 3 -0.84 -1.62 -21.73
C LYS A 3 -1.41 -1.41 -20.33
N PRO A 4 -2.33 -2.27 -19.84
CA PRO A 4 -2.79 -2.19 -18.47
C PRO A 4 -1.58 -2.35 -17.56
N THR A 5 -1.24 -1.28 -16.86
CA THR A 5 -0.11 -1.28 -15.93
C THR A 5 -0.55 -2.08 -14.71
N LEU A 6 -0.22 -3.36 -14.70
CA LEU A 6 -0.16 -4.11 -13.44
C LEU A 6 0.57 -3.22 -12.43
N VAL A 7 0.08 -3.23 -11.19
CA VAL A 7 0.84 -2.71 -10.05
C VAL A 7 2.29 -3.04 -10.34
N ARG A 8 3.15 -2.06 -10.66
CA ARG A 8 4.47 -2.25 -11.28
C ARG A 8 5.37 -3.29 -10.58
N LEU A 9 4.91 -4.50 -10.56
CA LEU A 9 5.73 -5.70 -10.60
C LEU A 9 6.12 -5.83 -12.06
N ASP A 10 7.40 -5.81 -12.34
CA ASP A 10 7.88 -6.27 -13.62
C ASP A 10 7.50 -7.75 -13.80
N GLU A 11 7.59 -8.23 -14.99
CA GLU A 11 7.18 -9.60 -15.32
C GLU A 11 7.94 -10.64 -14.48
N ALA A 12 9.22 -10.39 -14.24
CA ALA A 12 10.08 -11.25 -13.41
C ALA A 12 9.64 -11.21 -11.93
N GLY A 13 9.37 -10.05 -11.36
CA GLY A 13 8.90 -9.92 -9.98
C GLY A 13 7.51 -10.54 -9.77
N ALA A 14 6.63 -10.46 -10.77
CA ALA A 14 5.33 -11.12 -10.73
C ALA A 14 5.48 -12.65 -10.76
N ALA A 15 6.33 -13.17 -11.63
CA ALA A 15 6.63 -14.61 -11.71
C ALA A 15 7.24 -15.14 -10.41
N LEU A 16 8.24 -14.44 -9.87
CA LEU A 16 8.86 -14.80 -8.59
C LEU A 16 7.86 -14.77 -7.43
N LEU A 17 6.96 -13.78 -7.42
CA LEU A 17 5.93 -13.72 -6.40
C LEU A 17 4.98 -14.90 -6.49
N LEU A 18 4.54 -15.29 -7.71
CA LEU A 18 3.70 -16.46 -7.94
C LEU A 18 4.38 -17.77 -7.53
N VAL A 19 5.68 -17.92 -7.78
CA VAL A 19 6.45 -19.10 -7.34
C VAL A 19 6.42 -19.24 -5.81
N GLU A 20 6.49 -18.13 -5.08
CA GLU A 20 6.52 -18.14 -3.62
C GLU A 20 5.13 -18.32 -2.97
N ILE A 21 4.07 -17.75 -3.56
CA ILE A 21 2.72 -17.78 -2.97
C ILE A 21 1.80 -18.84 -3.59
N GLY A 22 2.16 -19.35 -4.79
CA GLY A 22 1.29 -20.22 -5.57
C GLY A 22 0.14 -19.47 -6.24
N ASP A 23 -0.67 -20.20 -6.99
CA ASP A 23 -1.87 -19.73 -7.68
C ASP A 23 -3.17 -20.10 -6.92
N ASP A 24 -3.08 -21.01 -5.97
CA ASP A 24 -4.22 -21.41 -5.12
C ASP A 24 -4.33 -20.54 -3.87
N MET A 25 -5.20 -19.54 -3.94
CA MET A 25 -5.46 -18.64 -2.81
C MET A 25 -6.30 -19.28 -1.71
N SER A 26 -6.93 -20.43 -1.96
CA SER A 26 -7.73 -21.16 -0.96
C SER A 26 -6.87 -21.65 0.21
N ALA A 27 -5.59 -21.94 -0.04
CA ALA A 27 -4.61 -22.32 0.98
C ALA A 27 -4.45 -21.26 2.09
N PHE A 28 -4.59 -19.97 1.73
CA PHE A 28 -4.55 -18.87 2.70
C PHE A 28 -5.93 -18.50 3.22
N GLY A 29 -6.97 -18.70 2.41
CA GLY A 29 -8.37 -18.39 2.70
C GLY A 29 -8.70 -16.92 2.76
N THR A 30 -7.80 -16.03 3.22
CA THR A 30 -8.02 -14.58 3.25
C THR A 30 -6.75 -13.78 2.90
N PRO A 31 -6.91 -12.57 2.30
CA PRO A 31 -5.78 -11.68 2.02
C PRO A 31 -4.97 -11.31 3.26
N GLU A 32 -5.63 -11.24 4.42
CA GLU A 32 -5.01 -10.92 5.70
C GLU A 32 -4.08 -12.04 6.18
N ARG A 33 -4.47 -13.29 5.98
CA ARG A 33 -3.64 -14.46 6.32
C ARG A 33 -2.40 -14.52 5.43
N LEU A 34 -2.55 -14.29 4.13
CA LEU A 34 -1.42 -14.19 3.21
C LEU A 34 -0.47 -13.06 3.63
N ALA A 35 -0.99 -11.88 3.95
CA ALA A 35 -0.19 -10.75 4.40
C ALA A 35 0.53 -11.01 5.74
N SER A 36 -0.10 -11.76 6.64
CA SER A 36 0.49 -12.19 7.91
C SER A 36 1.62 -13.20 7.68
N TRP A 37 1.39 -14.19 6.80
CA TRP A 37 2.41 -15.18 6.41
C TRP A 37 3.62 -14.52 5.75
N ALA A 38 3.39 -13.59 4.84
CA ALA A 38 4.46 -12.81 4.20
C ALA A 38 5.21 -11.87 5.18
N GLY A 39 4.68 -11.64 6.37
CA GLY A 39 5.27 -10.77 7.38
C GLY A 39 5.22 -9.28 7.02
N VAL A 40 4.24 -8.86 6.20
CA VAL A 40 4.02 -7.45 5.84
C VAL A 40 2.92 -6.78 6.67
N CYS A 41 2.34 -7.49 7.64
CA CYS A 41 1.44 -6.92 8.62
C CYS A 41 2.22 -6.25 9.76
N SER A 42 1.72 -5.11 10.25
CA SER A 42 2.19 -4.54 11.51
C SER A 42 1.79 -5.47 12.64
N GLY A 43 2.74 -5.83 13.51
CA GLY A 43 2.42 -6.58 14.73
C GLY A 43 1.52 -5.73 15.64
N ASN A 44 0.42 -6.33 16.12
CA ASN A 44 -0.39 -5.72 17.17
C ASN A 44 0.14 -6.20 18.52
N ASN A 45 1.08 -5.43 19.10
CA ASN A 45 1.62 -5.68 20.43
C ASN A 45 0.99 -4.67 21.38
N GLU A 46 -0.27 -4.91 21.74
CA GLU A 46 -0.98 -4.14 22.74
C GLU A 46 -1.31 -5.07 23.92
N SER A 47 -0.84 -4.74 25.09
CA SER A 47 -1.16 -5.46 26.33
C SER A 47 -1.48 -4.45 27.42
N ALA A 48 -2.65 -4.62 28.08
CA ALA A 48 -3.10 -3.76 29.16
C ALA A 48 -3.10 -2.25 28.82
N GLY A 49 -3.56 -1.88 27.60
CA GLY A 49 -3.61 -0.48 27.16
C GLY A 49 -2.25 0.14 26.81
N LYS A 50 -1.14 -0.59 26.93
CA LYS A 50 0.20 -0.11 26.55
C LYS A 50 0.58 -0.65 25.18
N LYS A 51 0.75 0.24 24.19
CA LYS A 51 1.30 -0.10 22.88
C LYS A 51 2.78 -0.41 22.98
N LYS A 52 3.14 -1.68 22.86
CA LYS A 52 4.52 -2.11 22.64
C LYS A 52 4.88 -1.94 21.17
N THR A 53 6.18 -1.97 20.85
CA THR A 53 6.70 -1.74 19.49
C THR A 53 6.02 -2.65 18.46
N GLY A 54 5.33 -2.06 17.46
CA GLY A 54 4.74 -2.78 16.34
C GLY A 54 5.79 -3.26 15.34
N LYS A 55 6.73 -4.11 15.77
CA LYS A 55 7.65 -4.77 14.84
C LYS A 55 6.86 -5.75 13.98
N THR A 56 7.12 -5.75 12.68
CA THR A 56 6.58 -6.77 11.77
C THR A 56 7.14 -8.14 12.15
N ARG A 57 6.30 -9.18 12.06
CA ARG A 57 6.75 -10.56 12.27
C ARG A 57 7.78 -10.97 11.21
N LYS A 58 8.60 -11.96 11.54
CA LYS A 58 9.42 -12.64 10.54
C LYS A 58 8.48 -13.35 9.57
N GLY A 59 8.57 -13.07 8.30
CA GLY A 59 7.82 -13.71 7.23
C GLY A 59 8.76 -14.13 6.11
N ASN A 60 8.21 -14.52 4.94
CA ASN A 60 9.01 -14.91 3.79
C ASN A 60 9.88 -13.73 3.32
N PRO A 61 11.23 -13.83 3.36
CA PRO A 61 12.12 -12.73 3.01
C PRO A 61 12.08 -12.38 1.52
N TYR A 62 11.84 -13.37 0.66
CA TYR A 62 11.78 -13.18 -0.80
C TYR A 62 10.53 -12.39 -1.17
N VAL A 63 9.36 -12.79 -0.68
CA VAL A 63 8.10 -12.07 -0.87
C VAL A 63 8.20 -10.63 -0.36
N ARG A 64 8.79 -10.44 0.82
CA ARG A 64 8.98 -9.09 1.40
C ARG A 64 9.86 -8.21 0.52
N ARG A 65 10.94 -8.76 -0.04
CA ARG A 65 11.85 -8.03 -0.93
C ARG A 65 11.12 -7.60 -2.19
N ILE A 66 10.47 -8.52 -2.89
CA ILE A 66 9.71 -8.24 -4.12
C ILE A 66 8.64 -7.16 -3.86
N LEU A 67 7.88 -7.29 -2.77
CA LEU A 67 6.85 -6.33 -2.41
C LEU A 67 7.42 -4.95 -2.06
N CYS A 68 8.59 -4.88 -1.41
CA CYS A 68 9.27 -3.61 -1.13
C CYS A 68 9.76 -2.93 -2.41
N GLU A 69 10.31 -3.69 -3.36
CA GLU A 69 10.74 -3.19 -4.67
C GLU A 69 9.53 -2.66 -5.47
N ALA A 70 8.44 -3.43 -5.55
CA ALA A 70 7.18 -3.01 -6.17
C ALA A 70 6.59 -1.75 -5.52
N SER A 71 6.65 -1.67 -4.19
CA SER A 71 6.16 -0.50 -3.44
C SER A 71 7.00 0.75 -3.70
N ASN A 72 8.32 0.61 -3.80
CA ASN A 72 9.20 1.71 -4.18
C ASN A 72 8.92 2.19 -5.61
N ALA A 73 8.69 1.27 -6.56
CA ALA A 73 8.30 1.62 -7.92
C ALA A 73 6.94 2.34 -7.95
N ALA A 74 5.93 1.79 -7.26
CA ALA A 74 4.60 2.38 -7.17
C ALA A 74 4.61 3.77 -6.50
N SER A 75 5.47 4.00 -5.51
CA SER A 75 5.59 5.30 -4.83
C SER A 75 6.10 6.44 -5.75
N ARG A 76 6.73 6.09 -6.88
CA ARG A 76 7.28 7.04 -7.86
C ARG A 76 6.41 7.20 -9.11
N THR A 77 5.38 6.39 -9.27
CA THR A 77 4.54 6.36 -10.46
C THR A 77 3.19 6.98 -10.16
N GLN A 78 2.68 7.82 -11.07
CA GLN A 78 1.33 8.37 -10.95
C GLN A 78 0.29 7.25 -10.99
N CYS A 79 -0.22 6.88 -9.82
CA CYS A 79 -1.24 5.87 -9.60
C CYS A 79 -1.86 6.04 -8.22
N ARG A 80 -2.98 5.40 -7.98
CA ARG A 80 -3.66 5.41 -6.67
C ARG A 80 -2.75 5.02 -5.49
N LEU A 81 -1.81 4.11 -5.73
CA LEU A 81 -0.87 3.68 -4.69
C LEU A 81 0.13 4.77 -4.31
N GLN A 82 0.51 5.64 -5.25
CA GLN A 82 1.34 6.81 -4.96
C GLN A 82 0.63 7.79 -4.03
N ASP A 83 -0.65 8.06 -4.27
CA ASP A 83 -1.41 8.99 -3.43
C ASP A 83 -1.58 8.46 -2.01
N MET A 84 -1.83 7.14 -1.88
CA MET A 84 -1.82 6.46 -0.59
C MET A 84 -0.45 6.59 0.09
N PHE A 85 0.65 6.41 -0.65
CA PHE A 85 2.00 6.57 -0.13
C PHE A 85 2.26 7.99 0.36
N LYS A 86 1.94 9.02 -0.44
CA LYS A 86 2.09 10.44 -0.06
C LYS A 86 1.34 10.75 1.23
N GLY A 87 0.10 10.30 1.36
CA GLY A 87 -0.69 10.50 2.56
C GLY A 87 -0.15 9.79 3.82
N LEU A 88 0.51 8.65 3.65
CA LEU A 88 1.15 7.92 4.74
C LEU A 88 2.53 8.46 5.08
N LEU A 89 3.28 8.95 4.09
CA LEU A 89 4.63 9.47 4.24
C LEU A 89 4.69 10.57 5.30
N ILE A 90 3.78 11.53 5.22
CA ILE A 90 3.70 12.68 6.13
C ILE A 90 3.45 12.24 7.59
N ARG A 91 2.61 11.21 7.79
CA ARG A 91 2.17 10.78 9.13
C ARG A 91 3.04 9.72 9.76
N ARG A 92 3.65 8.85 8.98
CA ARG A 92 4.30 7.61 9.44
C ARG A 92 5.76 7.49 9.04
N GLY A 93 6.25 8.36 8.15
CA GLY A 93 7.58 8.29 7.58
C GLY A 93 7.72 7.23 6.49
N ARG A 94 8.81 7.32 5.71
CA ARG A 94 9.03 6.55 4.48
C ARG A 94 8.98 5.02 4.69
N LYS A 95 9.71 4.51 5.67
CA LYS A 95 9.81 3.05 5.89
C LYS A 95 8.44 2.42 6.16
N ARG A 96 7.65 3.05 7.04
CA ARG A 96 6.30 2.55 7.37
C ARG A 96 5.32 2.73 6.21
N ALA A 97 5.45 3.79 5.43
CA ALA A 97 4.63 4.02 4.25
C ALA A 97 4.88 2.97 3.16
N ILE A 98 6.14 2.61 2.88
CA ILE A 98 6.50 1.54 1.94
C ILE A 98 5.94 0.18 2.41
N PHE A 99 6.05 -0.14 3.70
CA PHE A 99 5.49 -1.39 4.23
C PHE A 99 3.95 -1.46 4.15
N ALA A 100 3.28 -0.34 4.41
CA ALA A 100 1.83 -0.26 4.25
C ALA A 100 1.41 -0.42 2.77
N LEU A 101 2.23 0.09 1.85
CA LEU A 101 2.02 -0.10 0.42
C LEU A 101 2.24 -1.57 0.02
N ALA A 102 3.30 -2.21 0.51
CA ALA A 102 3.59 -3.63 0.31
C ALA A 102 2.42 -4.52 0.78
N HIS A 103 1.89 -4.25 1.96
CA HIS A 103 0.69 -4.91 2.48
C HIS A 103 -0.52 -4.73 1.54
N LYS A 104 -0.75 -3.50 1.04
CA LYS A 104 -1.86 -3.23 0.13
C LYS A 104 -1.69 -3.93 -1.22
N ILE A 105 -0.48 -3.92 -1.77
CA ILE A 105 -0.15 -4.60 -3.04
C ILE A 105 -0.42 -6.10 -2.91
N LEU A 106 0.04 -6.74 -1.85
CA LEU A 106 -0.16 -8.18 -1.65
C LEU A 106 -1.65 -8.54 -1.54
N LYS A 107 -2.46 -7.73 -0.85
CA LYS A 107 -3.91 -7.92 -0.81
C LYS A 107 -4.57 -7.78 -2.17
N ILE A 108 -4.09 -6.85 -3.00
CA ILE A 108 -4.57 -6.70 -4.38
C ILE A 108 -4.20 -7.94 -5.19
N VAL A 109 -2.96 -8.43 -5.09
CA VAL A 109 -2.50 -9.64 -5.78
C VAL A 109 -3.36 -10.85 -5.40
N PHE A 110 -3.64 -11.05 -4.11
CA PHE A 110 -4.55 -12.11 -3.65
C PHE A 110 -5.89 -12.06 -4.36
N LEU A 111 -6.54 -10.89 -4.37
CA LEU A 111 -7.86 -10.72 -4.99
C LEU A 111 -7.83 -10.90 -6.52
N LEU A 112 -6.73 -10.51 -7.17
CA LEU A 112 -6.59 -10.68 -8.61
C LEU A 112 -6.44 -12.14 -8.99
N ILE A 113 -5.65 -12.91 -8.24
CA ILE A 113 -5.47 -14.35 -8.46
C ILE A 113 -6.79 -15.08 -8.17
N GLU A 114 -7.42 -14.81 -7.01
CA GLU A 114 -8.68 -15.43 -6.61
C GLU A 114 -9.81 -15.24 -7.64
N ARG A 115 -9.86 -14.03 -8.27
CA ARG A 115 -10.92 -13.68 -9.24
C ARG A 115 -10.53 -13.96 -10.69
N GLY A 116 -9.28 -14.27 -10.98
CA GLY A 116 -8.79 -14.36 -12.35
C GLY A 116 -8.91 -13.05 -13.13
N ASP A 117 -8.83 -11.89 -12.45
CA ASP A 117 -9.03 -10.56 -13.05
C ASP A 117 -7.69 -9.80 -13.16
N TYR A 118 -7.70 -8.70 -13.91
CA TYR A 118 -6.56 -7.82 -14.11
C TYR A 118 -6.69 -6.57 -13.27
N TYR A 119 -5.54 -6.07 -12.77
CA TYR A 119 -5.51 -4.80 -12.05
C TYR A 119 -5.90 -3.64 -12.96
N ARG A 120 -6.91 -2.89 -12.53
CA ARG A 120 -7.35 -1.63 -13.15
C ARG A 120 -7.11 -0.52 -12.14
N ASP A 121 -6.24 0.42 -12.48
CA ASP A 121 -6.09 1.61 -11.66
C ASP A 121 -7.34 2.49 -11.87
N ALA A 122 -8.03 2.78 -10.79
CA ALA A 122 -9.13 3.74 -10.85
C ALA A 122 -8.51 5.11 -11.14
N THR A 123 -8.76 5.63 -12.33
CA THR A 123 -8.36 6.97 -12.78
C THR A 123 -9.18 8.06 -12.08
N VAL A 124 -9.26 8.00 -10.76
CA VAL A 124 -9.83 9.07 -9.96
C VAL A 124 -8.68 10.03 -9.65
N ASP A 125 -8.88 11.29 -9.95
CA ASP A 125 -7.96 12.36 -9.58
C ASP A 125 -7.98 12.53 -8.05
N TYR A 126 -7.19 11.69 -7.38
CA TYR A 126 -7.08 11.66 -5.91
C TYR A 126 -6.54 12.96 -5.35
N GLU A 127 -5.71 13.66 -6.13
CA GLU A 127 -5.19 14.96 -5.74
C GLU A 127 -6.35 15.96 -5.61
N LYS A 128 -7.22 16.01 -6.63
CA LYS A 128 -8.42 16.84 -6.63
C LYS A 128 -9.37 16.50 -5.47
N LEU A 129 -9.64 15.21 -5.25
CA LEU A 129 -10.46 14.77 -4.12
C LEU A 129 -9.80 15.07 -2.77
N SER A 130 -8.49 14.91 -2.66
CA SER A 130 -7.74 15.23 -1.45
C SER A 130 -7.78 16.73 -1.17
N VAL A 131 -7.60 17.56 -2.19
CA VAL A 131 -7.73 19.02 -2.08
C VAL A 131 -9.13 19.41 -1.65
N GLN A 132 -10.17 18.92 -2.33
CA GLN A 132 -11.57 19.21 -1.97
C GLN A 132 -11.88 18.85 -0.51
N ARG A 133 -11.41 17.70 -0.05
CA ARG A 133 -11.64 17.21 1.33
C ARG A 133 -10.90 18.05 2.37
N ASN A 134 -9.69 18.48 2.08
CA ASN A 134 -8.81 19.12 3.05
C ASN A 134 -8.79 20.65 2.92
N ALA A 135 -9.24 21.22 1.80
CA ALA A 135 -9.23 22.66 1.54
C ALA A 135 -9.88 23.48 2.66
N PRO A 136 -11.06 23.14 3.22
CA PRO A 136 -11.66 23.93 4.28
C PRO A 136 -10.75 24.05 5.51
N ARG A 137 -10.08 22.96 5.87
CA ARG A 137 -9.13 22.92 7.00
C ARG A 137 -7.87 23.74 6.69
N TRP A 138 -7.35 23.63 5.49
CA TRP A 138 -6.15 24.37 5.08
C TRP A 138 -6.42 25.87 5.02
N ILE A 139 -7.54 26.27 4.42
CA ILE A 139 -7.97 27.68 4.37
C ILE A 139 -8.09 28.26 5.77
N LYS A 140 -8.75 27.54 6.70
CA LYS A 140 -8.85 27.97 8.09
C LYS A 140 -7.48 28.15 8.74
N THR A 141 -6.55 27.25 8.47
CA THR A 141 -5.18 27.33 9.00
C THR A 141 -4.42 28.51 8.39
N LEU A 142 -4.49 28.69 7.07
CA LEU A 142 -3.82 29.78 6.36
C LEU A 142 -4.35 31.15 6.79
N LYS A 143 -5.69 31.30 7.01
CA LYS A 143 -6.30 32.52 7.59
C LYS A 143 -5.77 32.77 8.99
N LYS A 144 -5.71 31.76 9.85
CA LYS A 144 -5.19 31.87 11.22
C LYS A 144 -3.77 32.43 11.28
N TYR A 145 -2.93 32.07 10.32
CA TYR A 145 -1.53 32.50 10.26
C TYR A 145 -1.31 33.72 9.33
N GLY A 146 -2.35 34.33 8.78
CA GLY A 146 -2.27 35.58 7.99
C GLY A 146 -1.73 35.39 6.55
N TYR A 147 -1.70 34.18 6.03
CA TYR A 147 -1.26 33.92 4.64
C TYR A 147 -2.32 34.26 3.59
N ILE A 148 -3.60 34.31 3.96
CA ILE A 148 -4.72 34.69 3.10
C ILE A 148 -5.66 35.64 3.89
N ALA A 149 -6.25 36.60 3.19
CA ALA A 149 -7.21 37.52 3.79
C ALA A 149 -8.44 36.78 4.37
N ALA A 150 -9.01 37.39 5.38
CA ALA A 150 -10.17 36.83 6.07
C ALA A 150 -11.41 36.74 5.17
#